data_ae0c94883c14abb198de15487e56cf4f
#
_entry.id   ae0c94883c14abb198de15487e56cf4f
#
_cell.length_a   1.000
_cell.length_b   1.000
_cell.length_c   1.000
_cell.angle_alpha   90.00
_cell.angle_beta   90.00
_cell.angle_gamma   90.00
#
_symmetry.space_group_name_H-M   'P 1'
#
loop_
_entity.id
_entity.type
_entity.pdbx_description
1 polymer ?
#
loop_
_entity_poly.entity_id
_entity_poly.type
_entity_poly.pdbx_seq_one_letter_code
_entity_poly.pdbx_strand_id
1 'polypeptide(L)'
;MTTNNNATGTLRDSAAARWTALLLLAMAMFFAYIFMDILSPIKDLMESTRGWDSTAFGTYAGSETFLNVFIFFLIIAGIILDKMGVRFTAILSGLVMLTGACINWYAVTESFMGSSLETWFSNHLNYIPLFDELGVSPFYAGMPASAKLASIGFMIFGCGAEMAGITVSRGIVKWFKGKEVALAMGSEMALARL
;
A
#
# COMPACT_ATOMS: atom_id res chain seq x y z
N MET A 1 -22.91 23.74 47.54
CA MET A 1 -22.43 24.01 46.16
C MET A 1 -22.00 22.69 45.56
N THR A 2 -22.90 22.06 44.81
CA THR A 2 -22.61 20.81 44.08
C THR A 2 -22.07 21.21 42.71
N THR A 3 -20.77 21.08 42.53
CA THR A 3 -20.13 21.25 41.21
C THR A 3 -20.56 20.10 40.30
N ASN A 4 -21.47 20.37 39.40
CA ASN A 4 -21.84 19.50 38.30
C ASN A 4 -20.63 19.40 37.33
N ASN A 5 -19.72 18.48 37.56
CA ASN A 5 -18.72 18.07 36.60
C ASN A 5 -19.41 17.20 35.53
N ASN A 6 -20.11 17.84 34.60
CA ASN A 6 -20.42 17.23 33.35
C ASN A 6 -19.10 17.05 32.56
N ALA A 7 -18.34 16.02 32.92
CA ALA A 7 -17.26 15.53 32.07
C ALA A 7 -17.89 15.07 30.78
N THR A 8 -17.82 15.90 29.73
CA THR A 8 -18.23 15.54 28.37
C THR A 8 -17.34 14.38 27.97
N GLY A 9 -17.87 13.17 28.09
CA GLY A 9 -17.18 11.94 27.67
C GLY A 9 -16.75 12.08 26.22
N THR A 10 -15.50 11.75 25.94
CA THR A 10 -14.99 11.75 24.57
C THR A 10 -15.53 10.52 23.82
N LEU A 11 -15.61 10.58 22.49
CA LEU A 11 -16.02 9.43 21.67
C LEU A 11 -15.21 8.15 21.99
N ARG A 12 -13.97 8.31 22.44
CA ARG A 12 -13.10 7.20 22.86
C ARG A 12 -13.58 6.47 24.14
N ASP A 13 -14.43 7.09 24.92
CA ASP A 13 -14.98 6.46 26.13
C ASP A 13 -16.11 5.49 25.81
N SER A 14 -16.76 5.65 24.66
CA SER A 14 -17.72 4.69 24.11
C SER A 14 -17.01 3.47 23.52
N ALA A 15 -17.35 2.27 24.02
CA ALA A 15 -16.84 1.02 23.45
C ALA A 15 -17.27 0.86 21.98
N ALA A 16 -18.55 1.16 21.67
CA ALA A 16 -19.06 1.06 20.30
C ALA A 16 -18.26 1.96 19.34
N ALA A 17 -17.96 3.21 19.69
CA ALA A 17 -17.20 4.11 18.83
C ALA A 17 -15.75 3.62 18.62
N ARG A 18 -15.10 3.05 19.65
CA ARG A 18 -13.75 2.47 19.52
C ARG A 18 -13.73 1.29 18.56
N TRP A 19 -14.63 0.34 18.72
CA TRP A 19 -14.69 -0.85 17.88
C TRP A 19 -15.14 -0.52 16.45
N THR A 20 -16.02 0.46 16.25
CA THR A 20 -16.35 0.97 14.91
C THR A 20 -15.13 1.62 14.24
N ALA A 21 -14.37 2.44 14.96
CA ALA A 21 -13.14 3.02 14.44
C ALA A 21 -12.12 1.93 14.05
N LEU A 22 -11.97 0.89 14.88
CA LEU A 22 -11.13 -0.27 14.58
C LEU A 22 -11.57 -0.96 13.28
N LEU A 23 -12.87 -1.25 13.15
CA LEU A 23 -13.39 -1.92 11.95
C LEU A 23 -13.11 -1.11 10.69
N LEU A 24 -13.32 0.20 10.71
CA LEU A 24 -13.03 1.08 9.56
C LEU A 24 -11.54 1.09 9.21
N LEU A 25 -10.65 1.09 10.21
CA LEU A 25 -9.21 1.01 9.99
C LEU A 25 -8.79 -0.36 9.44
N ALA A 26 -9.33 -1.44 10.00
CA ALA A 26 -9.07 -2.80 9.53
C ALA A 26 -9.55 -3.02 8.08
N MET A 27 -10.70 -2.43 7.70
CA MET A 27 -11.21 -2.51 6.32
C MET A 27 -10.27 -1.83 5.32
N ALA A 28 -9.61 -0.73 5.69
CA ALA A 28 -8.63 -0.09 4.81
C ALA A 28 -7.45 -1.02 4.53
N MET A 29 -6.94 -1.71 5.56
CA MET A 29 -5.87 -2.69 5.41
C MET A 29 -6.33 -3.95 4.65
N PHE A 30 -7.55 -4.42 4.90
CA PHE A 30 -8.13 -5.53 4.19
C PHE A 30 -8.17 -5.31 2.67
N PHE A 31 -8.63 -4.15 2.22
CA PHE A 31 -8.63 -3.82 0.79
C PHE A 31 -7.22 -3.66 0.22
N ALA A 32 -6.25 -3.17 1.00
CA ALA A 32 -4.87 -3.11 0.58
C ALA A 32 -4.29 -4.53 0.36
N TYR A 33 -4.51 -5.45 1.29
CA TYR A 33 -4.06 -6.85 1.16
C TYR A 33 -4.77 -7.58 0.04
N ILE A 34 -6.10 -7.43 -0.12
CA ILE A 34 -6.81 -8.00 -1.28
C ILE A 34 -6.16 -7.55 -2.59
N PHE A 35 -5.84 -6.27 -2.74
CA PHE A 35 -5.21 -5.77 -3.97
C PHE A 35 -3.83 -6.40 -4.21
N MET A 36 -3.05 -6.63 -3.16
CA MET A 36 -1.75 -7.30 -3.27
C MET A 36 -1.89 -8.78 -3.65
N ASP A 37 -2.81 -9.50 -3.02
CA ASP A 37 -2.90 -10.95 -3.13
C ASP A 37 -3.70 -11.42 -4.35
N ILE A 38 -4.66 -10.62 -4.84
CA ILE A 38 -5.50 -10.96 -6.02
C ILE A 38 -4.69 -11.17 -7.30
N LEU A 39 -3.45 -10.70 -7.32
CA LEU A 39 -2.57 -10.81 -8.49
C LEU A 39 -2.01 -12.23 -8.67
N SER A 40 -1.81 -12.97 -7.58
CA SER A 40 -1.23 -14.32 -7.64
C SER A 40 -2.02 -15.29 -8.52
N PRO A 41 -3.36 -15.40 -8.41
CA PRO A 41 -4.15 -16.29 -9.26
C PRO A 41 -4.25 -15.87 -10.73
N ILE A 42 -3.93 -14.63 -11.07
CA ILE A 42 -3.99 -14.16 -12.48
C ILE A 42 -2.65 -14.24 -13.23
N LYS A 43 -1.62 -14.84 -12.63
CA LYS A 43 -0.29 -14.98 -13.23
C LYS A 43 -0.36 -15.59 -14.63
N ASP A 44 -1.02 -16.73 -14.78
CA ASP A 44 -1.12 -17.44 -16.06
C ASP A 44 -1.88 -16.63 -17.11
N LEU A 45 -2.86 -15.83 -16.68
CA LEU A 45 -3.58 -14.91 -17.55
C LEU A 45 -2.64 -13.79 -18.03
N MET A 46 -1.82 -13.22 -17.17
CA MET A 46 -0.83 -12.20 -17.53
C MET A 46 0.23 -12.75 -18.47
N GLU A 47 0.69 -13.97 -18.25
CA GLU A 47 1.64 -14.64 -19.13
C GLU A 47 1.05 -14.82 -20.53
N SER A 48 -0.17 -15.35 -20.64
CA SER A 48 -0.81 -15.62 -21.93
C SER A 48 -1.27 -14.36 -22.68
N THR A 49 -1.70 -13.31 -21.99
CA THR A 49 -2.30 -12.11 -22.59
C THR A 49 -1.34 -10.94 -22.72
N ARG A 50 -0.33 -10.83 -21.86
CA ARG A 50 0.62 -9.70 -21.78
C ARG A 50 2.09 -10.12 -21.88
N GLY A 51 2.37 -11.42 -22.02
CA GLY A 51 3.73 -11.94 -22.13
C GLY A 51 4.54 -11.80 -20.84
N TRP A 52 3.89 -11.73 -19.67
CA TRP A 52 4.58 -11.66 -18.40
C TRP A 52 5.05 -13.06 -18.00
N ASP A 53 6.29 -13.39 -18.31
CA ASP A 53 6.88 -14.64 -17.84
C ASP A 53 6.99 -14.65 -16.30
N SER A 54 7.42 -15.78 -15.75
CA SER A 54 7.56 -15.95 -14.30
C SER A 54 8.54 -14.95 -13.68
N THR A 55 9.55 -14.50 -14.43
CA THR A 55 10.53 -13.50 -13.98
C THR A 55 9.89 -12.12 -13.91
N ALA A 56 9.19 -11.71 -14.96
CA ALA A 56 8.48 -10.42 -15.01
C ALA A 56 7.42 -10.34 -13.91
N PHE A 57 6.66 -11.41 -13.71
CA PHE A 57 5.65 -11.46 -12.66
C PHE A 57 6.27 -11.42 -11.24
N GLY A 58 7.35 -12.15 -11.01
CA GLY A 58 8.09 -12.13 -9.74
C GLY A 58 8.71 -10.76 -9.44
N THR A 59 9.29 -10.11 -10.45
CA THR A 59 9.84 -8.76 -10.34
C THR A 59 8.75 -7.74 -10.03
N TYR A 60 7.61 -7.84 -10.72
CA TYR A 60 6.44 -7.02 -10.46
C TYR A 60 5.94 -7.21 -9.02
N ALA A 61 5.74 -8.45 -8.56
CA ALA A 61 5.28 -8.73 -7.21
C ALA A 61 6.26 -8.21 -6.13
N GLY A 62 7.58 -8.36 -6.36
CA GLY A 62 8.60 -7.83 -5.45
C GLY A 62 8.72 -6.30 -5.46
N SER A 63 8.22 -5.63 -6.49
CA SER A 63 8.33 -4.17 -6.63
C SER A 63 7.53 -3.41 -5.57
N GLU A 64 6.49 -4.00 -5.02
CA GLU A 64 5.65 -3.40 -3.97
C GLU A 64 6.48 -2.93 -2.76
N THR A 65 7.43 -3.73 -2.32
CA THR A 65 8.26 -3.42 -1.16
C THR A 65 9.52 -2.62 -1.50
N PHE A 66 9.85 -2.46 -2.78
CA PHE A 66 11.13 -1.91 -3.22
C PHE A 66 11.45 -0.53 -2.62
N LEU A 67 10.54 0.44 -2.71
CA LEU A 67 10.76 1.78 -2.16
C LEU A 67 10.79 1.79 -0.63
N ASN A 68 10.06 0.89 0.02
CA ASN A 68 10.03 0.77 1.47
C ASN A 68 11.38 0.25 2.00
N VAL A 69 11.98 -0.72 1.31
CA VAL A 69 13.25 -1.34 1.71
C VAL A 69 14.46 -0.47 1.31
N PHE A 70 14.54 -0.05 0.05
CA PHE A 70 15.77 0.57 -0.47
C PHE A 70 15.82 2.09 -0.32
N ILE A 71 14.68 2.77 -0.23
CA ILE A 71 14.61 4.22 -0.01
C ILE A 71 14.16 4.56 1.42
N PHE A 72 13.91 3.54 2.23
CA PHE A 72 13.47 3.70 3.62
C PHE A 72 12.20 4.56 3.75
N PHE A 73 11.27 4.41 2.79
CA PHE A 73 10.08 5.25 2.70
C PHE A 73 9.25 5.22 3.99
N LEU A 74 9.25 4.10 4.71
CA LEU A 74 8.53 3.95 5.99
C LEU A 74 8.99 4.98 7.04
N ILE A 75 10.26 5.40 7.03
CA ILE A 75 10.78 6.47 7.91
C ILE A 75 10.15 7.80 7.52
N ILE A 76 10.07 8.10 6.22
CA ILE A 76 9.44 9.32 5.70
C ILE A 76 7.95 9.34 6.08
N ALA A 77 7.26 8.23 5.90
CA ALA A 77 5.87 8.06 6.29
C ALA A 77 5.64 8.28 7.79
N GLY A 78 6.55 7.79 8.64
CA GLY A 78 6.56 8.06 10.09
C GLY A 78 6.69 9.55 10.42
N ILE A 79 7.60 10.26 9.74
CA ILE A 79 7.77 11.71 9.91
C ILE A 79 6.51 12.47 9.50
N ILE A 80 5.88 12.08 8.39
CA ILE A 80 4.61 12.67 7.93
C ILE A 80 3.52 12.44 8.99
N LEU A 81 3.40 11.22 9.49
CA LEU A 81 2.41 10.85 10.52
C LEU A 81 2.61 11.66 11.81
N ASP A 82 3.85 11.87 12.23
CA ASP A 82 4.14 12.64 13.44
C ASP A 82 3.83 14.14 13.28
N LYS A 83 4.11 14.71 12.12
CA LYS A 83 3.90 16.14 11.85
C LYS A 83 2.46 16.47 11.47
N MET A 84 1.83 15.65 10.63
CA MET A 84 0.52 15.94 10.02
C MET A 84 -0.63 15.20 10.74
N GLY A 85 -0.32 14.17 11.49
CA GLY A 85 -1.28 13.41 12.27
C GLY A 85 -2.07 12.36 11.49
N VAL A 86 -2.80 11.51 12.24
CA VAL A 86 -3.48 10.29 11.73
C VAL A 86 -4.47 10.58 10.59
N ARG A 87 -5.28 11.65 10.68
CA ARG A 87 -6.29 11.94 9.67
C ARG A 87 -5.70 12.27 8.31
N PHE A 88 -4.73 13.17 8.31
CA PHE A 88 -4.05 13.58 7.08
C PHE A 88 -3.33 12.40 6.45
N THR A 89 -2.57 11.65 7.25
CA THR A 89 -1.78 10.52 6.76
C THR A 89 -2.66 9.39 6.23
N ALA A 90 -3.81 9.13 6.85
CA ALA A 90 -4.79 8.17 6.35
C ALA A 90 -5.36 8.56 4.97
N ILE A 91 -5.71 9.83 4.78
CA ILE A 91 -6.19 10.33 3.48
C ILE A 91 -5.07 10.24 2.43
N LEU A 92 -3.87 10.68 2.78
CA LEU A 92 -2.73 10.64 1.90
C LEU A 92 -2.39 9.21 1.48
N SER A 93 -2.37 8.26 2.42
CA SER A 93 -2.11 6.85 2.12
C SER A 93 -3.14 6.28 1.14
N GLY A 94 -4.43 6.59 1.34
CA GLY A 94 -5.50 6.19 0.42
C GLY A 94 -5.33 6.77 -0.99
N LEU A 95 -4.95 8.04 -1.10
CA LEU A 95 -4.68 8.68 -2.40
C LEU A 95 -3.47 8.09 -3.10
N VAL A 96 -2.41 7.78 -2.36
CA VAL A 96 -1.21 7.14 -2.91
C VAL A 96 -1.54 5.72 -3.39
N MET A 97 -2.27 4.93 -2.61
CA MET A 97 -2.75 3.61 -3.03
C MET A 97 -3.63 3.69 -4.27
N LEU A 98 -4.57 4.62 -4.32
CA LEU A 98 -5.44 4.82 -5.48
C LEU A 98 -4.63 5.17 -6.73
N THR A 99 -3.66 6.05 -6.60
CA THR A 99 -2.77 6.42 -7.72
C THR A 99 -2.00 5.21 -8.23
N GLY A 100 -1.40 4.43 -7.33
CA GLY A 100 -0.70 3.20 -7.69
C GLY A 100 -1.60 2.18 -8.37
N ALA A 101 -2.82 1.96 -7.85
CA ALA A 101 -3.81 1.07 -8.44
C ALA A 101 -4.26 1.53 -9.83
N CYS A 102 -4.47 2.83 -10.05
CA CYS A 102 -4.81 3.39 -11.36
C CYS A 102 -3.69 3.19 -12.37
N ILE A 103 -2.43 3.35 -11.98
CA ILE A 103 -1.27 3.09 -12.86
C ILE A 103 -1.21 1.60 -13.21
N ASN A 104 -1.40 0.70 -12.22
CA ASN A 104 -1.45 -0.73 -12.45
C ASN A 104 -2.56 -1.12 -13.46
N TRP A 105 -3.76 -0.60 -13.24
CA TRP A 105 -4.88 -0.83 -14.14
C TRP A 105 -4.57 -0.33 -15.56
N TYR A 106 -4.06 0.90 -15.69
CA TYR A 106 -3.73 1.48 -17.00
C TYR A 106 -2.66 0.64 -17.74
N ALA A 107 -1.63 0.17 -17.04
CA ALA A 107 -0.53 -0.61 -17.59
C ALA A 107 -0.97 -1.89 -18.34
N VAL A 108 -2.11 -2.46 -17.96
CA VAL A 108 -2.64 -3.69 -18.55
C VAL A 108 -3.82 -3.46 -19.52
N THR A 109 -4.21 -2.20 -19.75
CA THR A 109 -5.29 -1.86 -20.69
C THR A 109 -4.83 -1.91 -22.15
N GLU A 110 -5.78 -2.11 -23.04
CA GLU A 110 -5.53 -2.01 -24.50
C GLU A 110 -5.08 -0.60 -24.92
N SER A 111 -5.49 0.42 -24.17
CA SER A 111 -5.08 1.81 -24.43
C SER A 111 -3.58 2.06 -24.19
N PHE A 112 -2.94 1.28 -23.33
CA PHE A 112 -1.50 1.34 -23.14
C PHE A 112 -0.77 0.61 -24.28
N MET A 113 -1.31 -0.53 -24.74
CA MET A 113 -0.74 -1.32 -25.83
C MET A 113 -0.77 -0.54 -27.15
N GLY A 114 0.34 -0.53 -27.86
CA GLY A 114 0.52 0.24 -29.10
C GLY A 114 0.69 1.75 -28.89
N SER A 115 0.71 2.23 -27.63
CA SER A 115 0.94 3.64 -27.35
C SER A 115 2.42 4.05 -27.43
N SER A 116 2.67 5.34 -27.57
CA SER A 116 4.03 5.89 -27.48
C SER A 116 4.69 5.63 -26.12
N LEU A 117 3.89 5.52 -25.06
CA LEU A 117 4.37 5.16 -23.73
C LEU A 117 4.88 3.72 -23.68
N GLU A 118 4.16 2.76 -24.27
CA GLU A 118 4.64 1.38 -24.36
C GLU A 118 5.99 1.31 -25.06
N THR A 119 6.13 2.00 -26.21
CA THR A 119 7.39 2.08 -26.95
C THR A 119 8.51 2.70 -26.11
N TRP A 120 8.19 3.74 -25.34
CA TRP A 120 9.15 4.37 -24.45
C TRP A 120 9.62 3.40 -23.35
N PHE A 121 8.68 2.72 -22.66
CA PHE A 121 9.01 1.74 -21.63
C PHE A 121 9.75 0.52 -22.16
N SER A 122 9.48 0.10 -23.40
CA SER A 122 10.21 -0.99 -24.05
C SER A 122 11.69 -0.66 -24.23
N ASN A 123 12.00 0.59 -24.59
CA ASN A 123 13.36 1.02 -24.90
C ASN A 123 14.12 1.58 -23.68
N HIS A 124 13.41 1.94 -22.62
CA HIS A 124 13.99 2.56 -21.42
C HIS A 124 13.68 1.74 -20.16
N LEU A 125 14.29 2.13 -19.04
CA LEU A 125 14.13 1.46 -17.76
C LEU A 125 14.44 -0.04 -17.80
N ASN A 126 15.53 -0.40 -18.47
CA ASN A 126 16.02 -1.78 -18.47
C ASN A 126 16.72 -2.15 -17.17
N TYR A 127 17.21 -1.17 -16.43
CA TYR A 127 17.84 -1.34 -15.12
C TYR A 127 17.94 0.02 -14.41
N ILE A 128 18.19 -0.02 -13.11
CA ILE A 128 18.62 1.15 -12.33
C ILE A 128 20.08 0.89 -11.94
N PRO A 129 21.07 1.67 -12.41
CA PRO A 129 22.50 1.31 -12.32
C PRO A 129 22.95 0.88 -10.92
N LEU A 130 22.64 1.67 -9.90
CA LEU A 130 23.02 1.35 -8.52
C LEU A 130 22.42 0.02 -8.01
N PHE A 131 21.17 -0.28 -8.36
CA PHE A 131 20.48 -1.47 -7.90
C PHE A 131 20.78 -2.69 -8.78
N ASP A 132 21.17 -2.46 -10.02
CA ASP A 132 21.62 -3.51 -10.94
C ASP A 132 22.97 -4.10 -10.47
N GLU A 133 23.91 -3.23 -10.07
CA GLU A 133 25.19 -3.67 -9.48
C GLU A 133 25.01 -4.50 -8.20
N LEU A 134 23.94 -4.24 -7.45
CA LEU A 134 23.58 -5.00 -6.24
C LEU A 134 22.75 -6.27 -6.55
N GLY A 135 22.38 -6.50 -7.82
CA GLY A 135 21.53 -7.63 -8.23
C GLY A 135 20.08 -7.54 -7.76
N VAL A 136 19.60 -6.34 -7.45
CA VAL A 136 18.25 -6.09 -6.91
C VAL A 136 17.46 -5.06 -7.71
N SER A 137 17.84 -4.80 -8.96
CA SER A 137 17.11 -3.86 -9.82
C SER A 137 15.66 -4.34 -10.03
N PRO A 138 14.68 -3.44 -9.86
CA PRO A 138 13.26 -3.75 -10.09
C PRO A 138 12.90 -3.79 -11.59
N PHE A 139 13.90 -3.63 -12.47
CA PHE A 139 13.75 -3.70 -13.92
C PHE A 139 14.91 -4.48 -14.50
N TYR A 140 14.68 -5.14 -15.65
CA TYR A 140 15.70 -5.86 -16.41
C TYR A 140 15.47 -5.74 -17.91
N ALA A 141 16.52 -5.99 -18.69
CA ALA A 141 16.45 -5.96 -20.15
C ALA A 141 15.53 -7.08 -20.65
N GLY A 142 14.56 -6.72 -21.50
CA GLY A 142 13.55 -7.67 -22.01
C GLY A 142 12.28 -7.79 -21.17
N MET A 143 12.19 -7.11 -20.01
CA MET A 143 10.95 -7.05 -19.25
C MET A 143 9.85 -6.36 -20.08
N PRO A 144 8.63 -6.93 -20.19
CA PRO A 144 7.52 -6.32 -20.90
C PRO A 144 7.23 -4.89 -20.43
N ALA A 145 6.95 -3.97 -21.34
CA ALA A 145 6.67 -2.56 -21.02
C ALA A 145 5.51 -2.39 -20.02
N SER A 146 4.45 -3.19 -20.21
CA SER A 146 3.32 -3.23 -19.29
C SER A 146 3.72 -3.67 -17.88
N ALA A 147 4.62 -4.64 -17.75
CA ALA A 147 5.15 -5.07 -16.46
C ALA A 147 6.01 -3.98 -15.80
N LYS A 148 6.82 -3.25 -16.55
CA LYS A 148 7.60 -2.11 -16.04
C LYS A 148 6.71 -1.01 -15.47
N LEU A 149 5.70 -0.58 -16.22
CA LEU A 149 4.76 0.44 -15.77
C LEU A 149 3.93 -0.05 -14.58
N ALA A 150 3.46 -1.29 -14.62
CA ALA A 150 2.74 -1.89 -13.51
C ALA A 150 3.61 -1.97 -12.24
N SER A 151 4.89 -2.32 -12.36
CA SER A 151 5.83 -2.32 -11.23
C SER A 151 5.96 -0.94 -10.59
N ILE A 152 6.02 0.14 -11.37
CA ILE A 152 6.01 1.51 -10.83
C ILE A 152 4.71 1.77 -10.07
N GLY A 153 3.56 1.40 -10.65
CA GLY A 153 2.27 1.53 -9.96
C GLY A 153 2.24 0.76 -8.65
N PHE A 154 2.82 -0.45 -8.64
CA PHE A 154 2.83 -1.30 -7.44
C PHE A 154 3.80 -0.80 -6.37
N MET A 155 4.94 -0.21 -6.74
CA MET A 155 5.82 0.52 -5.82
C MET A 155 5.09 1.67 -5.13
N ILE A 156 4.35 2.47 -5.90
CA ILE A 156 3.57 3.60 -5.37
C ILE A 156 2.46 3.08 -4.45
N PHE A 157 1.76 2.03 -4.87
CA PHE A 157 0.73 1.38 -4.05
C PHE A 157 1.31 0.90 -2.71
N GLY A 158 2.45 0.21 -2.73
CA GLY A 158 3.15 -0.30 -1.55
C GLY A 158 3.54 0.82 -0.58
N CYS A 159 4.01 1.97 -1.08
CA CYS A 159 4.25 3.15 -0.24
C CYS A 159 2.97 3.58 0.49
N GLY A 160 1.84 3.61 -0.21
CA GLY A 160 0.55 3.94 0.39
C GLY A 160 0.10 2.92 1.43
N ALA A 161 0.24 1.63 1.15
CA ALA A 161 -0.13 0.54 2.03
C ALA A 161 0.67 0.53 3.33
N GLU A 162 1.99 0.70 3.25
CA GLU A 162 2.86 0.80 4.42
C GLU A 162 2.56 2.06 5.25
N MET A 163 2.32 3.19 4.60
CA MET A 163 1.86 4.41 5.27
C MET A 163 0.51 4.19 5.98
N ALA A 164 -0.42 3.45 5.38
CA ALA A 164 -1.68 3.08 6.01
C ALA A 164 -1.43 2.21 7.25
N GLY A 165 -0.55 1.21 7.17
CA GLY A 165 -0.23 0.30 8.27
C GLY A 165 0.25 1.02 9.54
N ILE A 166 1.23 1.94 9.42
CA ILE A 166 1.69 2.73 10.58
C ILE A 166 0.61 3.68 11.10
N THR A 167 -0.22 4.22 10.20
CA THR A 167 -1.31 5.13 10.55
C THR A 167 -2.41 4.40 11.32
N VAL A 168 -2.77 3.19 10.88
CA VAL A 168 -3.73 2.31 11.55
C VAL A 168 -3.23 1.92 12.93
N SER A 169 -1.99 1.47 13.06
CA SER A 169 -1.38 1.11 14.33
C SER A 169 -1.42 2.28 15.33
N ARG A 170 -1.04 3.49 14.89
CA ARG A 170 -1.12 4.69 15.73
C ARG A 170 -2.55 5.09 16.06
N GLY A 171 -3.47 4.91 15.13
CA GLY A 171 -4.90 5.11 15.32
C GLY A 171 -5.44 4.23 16.44
N ILE A 172 -5.14 2.93 16.40
CA ILE A 172 -5.55 1.96 17.41
C ILE A 172 -5.01 2.35 18.78
N VAL A 173 -3.71 2.62 18.90
CA VAL A 173 -3.10 3.04 20.17
C VAL A 173 -3.79 4.30 20.71
N LYS A 174 -4.14 5.25 19.86
CA LYS A 174 -4.82 6.49 20.27
C LYS A 174 -6.26 6.24 20.76
N TRP A 175 -7.01 5.35 20.11
CA TRP A 175 -8.40 5.05 20.46
C TRP A 175 -8.52 4.13 21.67
N PHE A 176 -7.59 3.18 21.83
CA PHE A 176 -7.61 2.15 22.87
C PHE A 176 -6.64 2.42 24.03
N LYS A 177 -6.08 3.64 24.13
CA LYS A 177 -5.12 4.00 25.19
C LYS A 177 -5.66 3.65 26.58
N GLY A 178 -4.95 2.74 27.29
CA GLY A 178 -5.35 2.23 28.60
C GLY A 178 -6.48 1.21 28.59
N LYS A 179 -6.89 0.72 27.43
CA LYS A 179 -8.00 -0.25 27.25
C LYS A 179 -7.61 -1.22 26.12
N GLU A 180 -7.61 -2.49 26.35
CA GLU A 180 -7.56 -3.61 25.39
C GLU A 180 -6.73 -3.40 24.10
N VAL A 181 -5.60 -2.65 24.17
CA VAL A 181 -4.81 -2.28 22.96
C VAL A 181 -4.32 -3.52 22.22
N ALA A 182 -3.83 -4.53 22.95
CA ALA A 182 -3.31 -5.76 22.35
C ALA A 182 -4.42 -6.54 21.62
N LEU A 183 -5.62 -6.62 22.23
CA LEU A 183 -6.78 -7.24 21.61
C LEU A 183 -7.21 -6.50 20.35
N ALA A 184 -7.22 -5.17 20.39
CA ALA A 184 -7.58 -4.34 19.24
C ALA A 184 -6.59 -4.51 18.08
N MET A 185 -5.28 -4.52 18.36
CA MET A 185 -4.25 -4.76 17.33
C MET A 185 -4.34 -6.16 16.73
N GLY A 186 -4.53 -7.19 17.58
CA GLY A 186 -4.70 -8.57 17.10
C GLY A 186 -5.97 -8.75 16.26
N SER A 187 -7.07 -8.11 16.66
CA SER A 187 -8.33 -8.14 15.90
C SER A 187 -8.19 -7.43 14.55
N GLU A 188 -7.51 -6.29 14.51
CA GLU A 188 -7.25 -5.56 13.27
C GLU A 188 -6.43 -6.41 12.30
N MET A 189 -5.31 -6.98 12.75
CA MET A 189 -4.46 -7.83 11.93
C MET A 189 -5.20 -9.08 11.41
N ALA A 190 -6.07 -9.67 12.23
CA ALA A 190 -6.88 -10.81 11.81
C ALA A 190 -7.89 -10.43 10.73
N LEU A 191 -8.60 -9.30 10.92
CA LEU A 191 -9.59 -8.81 9.96
C LEU A 191 -8.94 -8.34 8.64
N ALA A 192 -7.75 -7.75 8.71
CA ALA A 192 -7.04 -7.26 7.53
C ALA A 192 -6.56 -8.38 6.61
N ARG A 193 -6.46 -9.62 7.10
CA ARG A 193 -5.92 -10.77 6.35
C ARG A 193 -6.94 -11.90 6.10
N LEU A 194 -8.23 -11.59 6.23
CA LEU A 194 -9.31 -12.49 5.84
C LEU A 194 -9.44 -12.57 4.32
#